data_3539f197d47df466327ecd2998b81c8e
#
_entry.id   3539f197d47df466327ecd2998b81c8e
#
_cell.length_a   1.000
_cell.length_b   1.000
_cell.length_c   1.000
_cell.angle_alpha   90.00
_cell.angle_beta   90.00
_cell.angle_gamma   90.00
#
_symmetry.space_group_name_H-M   'P 1'
#
loop_
_entity.id
_entity.type
_entity.pdbx_description
1 polymer ?
#
loop_
_entity_poly.entity_id
_entity_poly.type
_entity_poly.pdbx_seq_one_letter_code
_entity_poly.pdbx_strand_id
1 'polypeptide(L)'
;MKKIFAITFLFVVKLTSASGQLSTLELKKANNHFMQYYISLPENWSPNKKWPVVIAIDDAGKQFKKNAERFIGARKDMPFIIVVPFITTNGQQGHKDSTIYPYSKAVWDTIGKISICKFDIDGLQSIINDVKAKFSGSEKVFITGFEAGTHLVWTIIFQHPELLYAAAPVAGNYRSRCIENNSFSNDKSRGQLPINNFTGSDDNDFGVKGTYYYQYLEAKNQAIAHGYRNISETTVAGKGHVSLPDQVLEYFNKVWINVK
;
A
#
# COMPACT_ATOMS: atom_id res chain seq x y z
N MET A 1 51.78 -37.74 48.08
CA MET A 1 50.47 -37.07 48.18
C MET A 1 50.35 -36.19 46.92
N LYS A 2 49.52 -36.61 45.93
CA LYS A 2 49.28 -35.85 44.70
C LYS A 2 48.00 -35.03 44.90
N LYS A 3 48.06 -33.70 44.83
CA LYS A 3 46.91 -32.83 44.88
C LYS A 3 46.32 -32.72 43.48
N ILE A 4 45.08 -33.14 43.34
CA ILE A 4 44.27 -32.99 42.11
C ILE A 4 43.56 -31.63 42.22
N PHE A 5 43.85 -30.72 41.29
CA PHE A 5 43.10 -29.46 41.12
C PHE A 5 41.94 -29.71 40.14
N ALA A 6 40.71 -29.63 40.65
CA ALA A 6 39.54 -29.66 39.82
C ALA A 6 39.26 -28.22 39.30
N ILE A 7 39.34 -28.02 38.00
CA ILE A 7 38.98 -26.76 37.36
C ILE A 7 37.50 -26.87 36.94
N THR A 8 36.64 -26.14 37.66
CA THR A 8 35.23 -26.03 37.34
C THR A 8 35.04 -24.97 36.23
N PHE A 9 34.70 -25.38 35.04
CA PHE A 9 34.34 -24.49 33.93
C PHE A 9 32.90 -23.99 34.13
N LEU A 10 32.72 -22.73 34.48
CA LEU A 10 31.41 -22.10 34.53
C LEU A 10 31.00 -21.69 33.11
N PHE A 11 30.08 -22.45 32.51
CA PHE A 11 29.42 -22.04 31.25
C PHE A 11 28.40 -20.93 31.56
N VAL A 12 28.74 -19.68 31.25
CA VAL A 12 27.79 -18.58 31.25
C VAL A 12 26.99 -18.64 29.96
N VAL A 13 25.80 -19.22 29.99
CA VAL A 13 24.83 -19.12 28.90
C VAL A 13 24.28 -17.70 28.89
N LYS A 14 24.74 -16.87 27.96
CA LYS A 14 24.08 -15.59 27.65
C LYS A 14 22.74 -15.88 27.00
N LEU A 15 21.67 -15.86 27.77
CA LEU A 15 20.30 -15.72 27.27
C LEU A 15 20.20 -14.35 26.64
N THR A 16 20.40 -14.24 25.32
CA THR A 16 19.95 -13.07 24.55
C THR A 16 18.44 -13.14 24.51
N SER A 17 17.77 -12.40 25.38
CA SER A 17 16.37 -12.07 25.22
C SER A 17 16.24 -11.32 23.90
N ALA A 18 15.66 -11.98 22.89
CA ALA A 18 15.14 -11.32 21.72
C ALA A 18 13.96 -10.46 22.20
N SER A 19 14.24 -9.21 22.58
CA SER A 19 13.20 -8.20 22.74
C SER A 19 12.65 -7.99 21.33
N GLY A 20 11.45 -8.52 21.05
CA GLY A 20 10.70 -8.19 19.84
C GLY A 20 10.61 -6.67 19.76
N GLN A 21 11.34 -6.09 18.84
CA GLN A 21 11.29 -4.66 18.59
C GLN A 21 9.91 -4.39 18.01
N LEU A 22 9.01 -3.81 18.81
CA LEU A 22 7.70 -3.35 18.33
C LEU A 22 7.91 -2.60 17.04
N SER A 23 7.21 -3.00 15.98
CA SER A 23 7.30 -2.37 14.67
C SER A 23 6.98 -0.89 14.78
N THR A 24 8.01 -0.04 14.71
CA THR A 24 7.85 1.40 14.85
C THR A 24 7.20 1.98 13.59
N LEU A 25 6.19 2.82 13.80
CA LEU A 25 5.60 3.63 12.74
C LEU A 25 6.38 4.94 12.63
N GLU A 26 7.01 5.18 11.48
CA GLU A 26 7.80 6.37 11.24
C GLU A 26 7.18 7.25 10.16
N LEU A 27 7.20 8.57 10.37
CA LEU A 27 6.86 9.55 9.35
C LEU A 27 8.12 9.93 8.57
N LYS A 28 8.06 9.82 7.26
CA LYS A 28 9.15 10.15 6.32
C LYS A 28 8.67 11.16 5.27
N LYS A 29 9.63 11.74 4.58
CA LYS A 29 9.40 12.56 3.38
C LYS A 29 10.13 11.91 2.21
N ALA A 30 9.46 11.86 1.05
CA ALA A 30 10.04 11.33 -0.17
C ALA A 30 11.28 12.14 -0.62
N ASN A 31 12.31 11.45 -1.15
CA ASN A 31 13.45 12.12 -1.76
C ASN A 31 12.98 12.86 -3.02
N ASN A 32 13.48 14.09 -3.19
CA ASN A 32 13.19 14.91 -4.37
C ASN A 32 11.69 15.16 -4.62
N HIS A 33 10.84 14.90 -3.62
CA HIS A 33 9.42 15.17 -3.68
C HIS A 33 8.90 15.68 -2.32
N PHE A 34 7.82 16.46 -2.34
CA PHE A 34 7.25 17.03 -1.10
C PHE A 34 6.36 16.06 -0.34
N MET A 35 5.90 14.99 -0.99
CA MET A 35 4.99 14.02 -0.38
C MET A 35 5.61 13.36 0.84
N GLN A 36 4.82 13.29 1.92
CA GLN A 36 5.14 12.53 3.12
C GLN A 36 4.49 11.14 3.07
N TYR A 37 5.01 10.24 3.87
CA TYR A 37 4.45 8.91 4.04
C TYR A 37 4.77 8.32 5.40
N TYR A 38 3.86 7.54 5.92
CA TYR A 38 4.17 6.65 7.05
C TYR A 38 4.78 5.35 6.53
N ILE A 39 5.76 4.84 7.27
CA ILE A 39 6.41 3.55 6.99
C ILE A 39 6.53 2.73 8.28
N SER A 40 6.30 1.42 8.15
CA SER A 40 6.58 0.45 9.21
C SER A 40 7.26 -0.77 8.62
N LEU A 41 8.37 -1.15 9.22
CA LEU A 41 9.15 -2.32 8.86
C LEU A 41 8.61 -3.57 9.59
N PRO A 42 8.69 -4.78 9.01
CA PRO A 42 8.35 -6.01 9.73
C PRO A 42 9.37 -6.28 10.86
N GLU A 43 8.95 -7.00 11.89
CA GLU A 43 9.78 -7.27 13.08
C GLU A 43 11.16 -7.85 12.76
N ASN A 44 11.22 -8.76 11.79
CA ASN A 44 12.46 -9.42 11.36
C ASN A 44 13.15 -8.70 10.19
N TRP A 45 12.90 -7.40 10.02
CA TRP A 45 13.53 -6.65 8.94
C TRP A 45 15.06 -6.64 9.06
N SER A 46 15.72 -6.81 7.93
CA SER A 46 17.17 -6.61 7.80
C SER A 46 17.50 -6.05 6.41
N PRO A 47 18.60 -5.32 6.27
CA PRO A 47 19.01 -4.76 4.98
C PRO A 47 19.52 -5.81 3.99
N ASN A 48 19.77 -7.05 4.45
CA ASN A 48 20.48 -8.07 3.69
C ASN A 48 19.58 -8.88 2.72
N LYS A 49 18.28 -8.63 2.72
CA LYS A 49 17.32 -9.26 1.82
C LYS A 49 16.28 -8.27 1.33
N LYS A 50 15.63 -8.58 0.20
CA LYS A 50 14.53 -7.78 -0.32
C LYS A 50 13.23 -8.11 0.41
N TRP A 51 12.45 -7.07 0.69
CA TRP A 51 11.19 -7.16 1.40
C TRP A 51 10.02 -6.71 0.53
N PRO A 52 8.90 -7.43 0.51
CA PRO A 52 7.72 -6.99 -0.21
C PRO A 52 7.16 -5.72 0.42
N VAL A 53 6.74 -4.80 -0.43
CA VAL A 53 6.21 -3.48 -0.02
C VAL A 53 4.74 -3.41 -0.33
N VAL A 54 3.92 -3.00 0.64
CA VAL A 54 2.50 -2.70 0.47
C VAL A 54 2.30 -1.19 0.57
N ILE A 55 1.81 -0.60 -0.51
CA ILE A 55 1.33 0.77 -0.55
C ILE A 55 -0.16 0.76 -0.23
N ALA A 56 -0.56 1.33 0.91
CA ALA A 56 -1.94 1.38 1.36
C ALA A 56 -2.48 2.83 1.32
N ILE A 57 -3.29 3.12 0.32
CA ILE A 57 -3.85 4.45 0.08
C ILE A 57 -5.12 4.63 0.91
N ASP A 58 -5.17 5.73 1.66
CA ASP A 58 -6.29 6.05 2.55
C ASP A 58 -7.50 6.62 1.78
N ASP A 59 -8.65 6.60 2.42
CA ASP A 59 -9.91 7.14 1.91
C ASP A 59 -9.97 8.69 1.96
N ALA A 60 -11.17 9.24 1.67
CA ALA A 60 -11.42 10.67 1.74
C ALA A 60 -11.24 11.27 3.15
N GLY A 61 -11.26 10.46 4.19
CA GLY A 61 -11.07 10.87 5.59
C GLY A 61 -9.64 11.26 5.94
N LYS A 62 -8.65 10.89 5.10
CA LYS A 62 -7.23 11.28 5.23
C LYS A 62 -6.63 11.03 6.61
N GLN A 63 -7.03 9.92 7.22
CA GLN A 63 -6.51 9.48 8.52
C GLN A 63 -5.24 8.63 8.35
N PHE A 64 -4.25 9.13 7.64
CA PHE A 64 -3.07 8.39 7.18
C PHE A 64 -2.38 7.58 8.28
N LYS A 65 -2.21 8.17 9.48
CA LYS A 65 -1.62 7.46 10.61
C LYS A 65 -2.48 6.27 11.05
N LYS A 66 -3.78 6.50 11.20
CA LYS A 66 -4.74 5.45 11.62
C LYS A 66 -4.84 4.34 10.56
N ASN A 67 -4.79 4.71 9.27
CA ASN A 67 -4.73 3.73 8.19
C ASN A 67 -3.45 2.87 8.29
N ALA A 68 -2.29 3.49 8.53
CA ALA A 68 -1.04 2.77 8.76
C ALA A 68 -1.14 1.82 9.95
N GLU A 69 -1.68 2.27 11.08
CA GLU A 69 -1.89 1.45 12.29
C GLU A 69 -2.80 0.24 12.03
N ARG A 70 -3.87 0.40 11.22
CA ARG A 70 -4.75 -0.72 10.82
C ARG A 70 -4.00 -1.78 10.02
N PHE A 71 -3.19 -1.36 9.02
CA PHE A 71 -2.39 -2.28 8.21
C PHE A 71 -1.26 -2.94 9.01
N ILE A 72 -0.65 -2.22 9.95
CA ILE A 72 0.35 -2.78 10.87
C ILE A 72 -0.29 -3.87 11.76
N GLY A 73 -1.46 -3.60 12.33
CA GLY A 73 -2.19 -4.58 13.15
C GLY A 73 -2.58 -5.83 12.36
N ALA A 74 -2.98 -5.66 11.09
CA ALA A 74 -3.35 -6.77 10.22
C ALA A 74 -2.14 -7.53 9.66
N ARG A 75 -0.94 -6.94 9.66
CA ARG A 75 0.27 -7.56 9.11
C ARG A 75 0.67 -8.84 9.81
N LYS A 76 0.50 -8.93 11.15
CA LYS A 76 0.94 -10.09 11.94
C LYS A 76 2.40 -10.44 11.59
N ASP A 77 2.67 -11.73 11.30
CA ASP A 77 4.02 -12.24 10.94
C ASP A 77 4.35 -12.11 9.45
N MET A 78 3.47 -11.49 8.65
CA MET A 78 3.71 -11.33 7.21
C MET A 78 4.87 -10.37 6.95
N PRO A 79 5.71 -10.62 5.92
CA PRO A 79 6.99 -9.94 5.73
C PRO A 79 6.87 -8.55 5.09
N PHE A 80 5.73 -7.89 5.16
CA PHE A 80 5.49 -6.66 4.44
C PHE A 80 6.07 -5.42 5.11
N ILE A 81 6.77 -4.59 4.33
CA ILE A 81 6.94 -3.17 4.63
C ILE A 81 5.61 -2.48 4.33
N ILE A 82 5.00 -1.83 5.31
CA ILE A 82 3.76 -1.07 5.13
C ILE A 82 4.10 0.39 4.87
N VAL A 83 3.54 0.96 3.81
CA VAL A 83 3.72 2.36 3.41
C VAL A 83 2.36 3.00 3.17
N VAL A 84 2.13 4.14 3.83
CA VAL A 84 0.89 4.92 3.67
C VAL A 84 1.26 6.33 3.22
N PRO A 85 1.11 6.67 1.92
CA PRO A 85 1.45 7.96 1.37
C PRO A 85 0.37 9.01 1.66
N PHE A 86 0.77 10.29 1.77
CA PHE A 86 -0.13 11.43 1.92
C PHE A 86 -0.66 11.89 0.57
N ILE A 87 -1.55 11.07 0.01
CA ILE A 87 -2.15 11.28 -1.32
C ILE A 87 -3.16 12.45 -1.27
N THR A 88 -3.17 13.28 -2.30
CA THR A 88 -4.08 14.43 -2.43
C THR A 88 -5.30 14.15 -3.32
N THR A 89 -5.26 13.10 -4.14
CA THR A 89 -6.34 12.72 -5.07
C THR A 89 -7.49 11.96 -4.41
N ASN A 90 -7.37 11.55 -3.15
CA ASN A 90 -8.39 10.82 -2.39
C ASN A 90 -9.53 11.72 -1.87
N GLY A 91 -10.15 12.49 -2.74
CA GLY A 91 -11.25 13.41 -2.44
C GLY A 91 -10.78 14.81 -2.05
N GLN A 92 -11.72 15.76 -2.09
CA GLN A 92 -11.41 17.19 -1.87
C GLN A 92 -11.54 17.64 -0.40
N GLN A 93 -12.14 16.83 0.45
CA GLN A 93 -12.31 17.16 1.87
C GLN A 93 -10.93 17.32 2.54
N GLY A 94 -10.75 18.39 3.30
CA GLY A 94 -9.47 18.72 3.95
C GLY A 94 -8.35 19.08 2.96
N HIS A 95 -8.68 19.38 1.70
CA HIS A 95 -7.71 19.86 0.71
C HIS A 95 -7.13 21.21 1.17
N LYS A 96 -5.79 21.33 1.15
CA LYS A 96 -5.01 22.47 1.69
C LYS A 96 -5.10 22.65 3.21
N ASP A 97 -5.69 21.72 3.94
CA ASP A 97 -5.66 21.76 5.40
C ASP A 97 -4.24 21.45 5.90
N SER A 98 -3.61 22.39 6.58
CA SER A 98 -2.25 22.28 7.09
C SER A 98 -2.10 21.25 8.22
N THR A 99 -3.20 20.86 8.87
CA THR A 99 -3.21 19.82 9.89
C THR A 99 -3.17 18.43 9.28
N ILE A 100 -3.62 18.29 8.03
CA ILE A 100 -3.61 17.04 7.25
C ILE A 100 -2.35 16.98 6.37
N TYR A 101 -2.10 18.08 5.62
CA TYR A 101 -0.96 18.19 4.70
C TYR A 101 -0.04 19.31 5.14
N PRO A 102 1.11 19.02 5.74
CA PRO A 102 2.05 20.05 6.19
C PRO A 102 2.84 20.66 5.01
N TYR A 103 2.10 21.06 3.97
CA TYR A 103 2.65 21.67 2.76
C TYR A 103 2.57 23.19 2.84
N SER A 104 3.68 23.87 2.52
CA SER A 104 3.70 25.32 2.41
C SER A 104 2.83 25.81 1.24
N LYS A 105 2.50 27.12 1.26
CA LYS A 105 1.80 27.76 0.11
C LYS A 105 2.53 27.51 -1.21
N ALA A 106 3.86 27.57 -1.23
CA ALA A 106 4.67 27.34 -2.44
C ALA A 106 4.51 25.90 -2.98
N VAL A 107 4.37 24.91 -2.10
CA VAL A 107 4.09 23.52 -2.51
C VAL A 107 2.69 23.42 -3.12
N TRP A 108 1.67 24.03 -2.49
CA TRP A 108 0.32 24.07 -3.04
C TRP A 108 0.24 24.80 -4.39
N ASP A 109 0.99 25.89 -4.56
CA ASP A 109 1.10 26.59 -5.82
C ASP A 109 1.76 25.70 -6.92
N THR A 110 2.73 24.89 -6.51
CA THR A 110 3.36 23.88 -7.41
C THR A 110 2.36 22.80 -7.80
N ILE A 111 1.63 22.23 -6.83
CA ILE A 111 0.58 21.23 -7.09
C ILE A 111 -0.47 21.79 -8.07
N GLY A 112 -0.89 23.05 -7.87
CA GLY A 112 -1.83 23.72 -8.78
C GLY A 112 -1.33 23.87 -10.21
N LYS A 113 0.00 23.99 -10.42
CA LYS A 113 0.62 24.10 -11.75
C LYS A 113 0.74 22.76 -12.49
N ILE A 114 1.05 21.67 -11.75
CA ILE A 114 1.32 20.36 -12.36
C ILE A 114 0.13 19.41 -12.29
N SER A 115 -0.94 19.72 -11.62
CA SER A 115 -2.10 18.94 -11.21
C SER A 115 -1.86 18.04 -9.97
N ILE A 116 -2.94 17.76 -9.26
CA ILE A 116 -2.92 16.83 -8.11
C ILE A 116 -2.56 15.40 -8.54
N CYS A 117 -3.01 14.99 -9.72
CA CYS A 117 -2.74 13.66 -10.26
C CYS A 117 -1.25 13.45 -10.51
N LYS A 118 -0.62 14.39 -11.23
CA LYS A 118 0.81 14.32 -11.49
C LYS A 118 1.62 14.38 -10.19
N PHE A 119 1.23 15.25 -9.26
CA PHE A 119 1.88 15.33 -7.95
C PHE A 119 1.84 14.00 -7.21
N ASP A 120 0.69 13.33 -7.17
CA ASP A 120 0.54 12.07 -6.45
C ASP A 120 1.26 10.91 -7.15
N ILE A 121 1.24 10.84 -8.48
CA ILE A 121 1.95 9.80 -9.24
C ILE A 121 3.48 9.97 -9.06
N ASP A 122 4.01 11.17 -9.25
CA ASP A 122 5.44 11.46 -9.08
C ASP A 122 5.88 11.20 -7.62
N GLY A 123 5.06 11.60 -6.65
CA GLY A 123 5.31 11.37 -5.23
C GLY A 123 5.34 9.90 -4.86
N LEU A 124 4.38 9.12 -5.37
CA LEU A 124 4.32 7.68 -5.15
C LEU A 124 5.55 6.99 -5.77
N GLN A 125 5.94 7.36 -6.98
CA GLN A 125 7.16 6.84 -7.62
C GLN A 125 8.41 7.16 -6.80
N SER A 126 8.51 8.38 -6.27
CA SER A 126 9.61 8.79 -5.41
C SER A 126 9.65 7.98 -4.11
N ILE A 127 8.50 7.72 -3.47
CA ILE A 127 8.38 6.88 -2.28
C ILE A 127 8.82 5.44 -2.58
N ILE A 128 8.37 4.84 -3.69
CA ILE A 128 8.76 3.49 -4.09
C ILE A 128 10.29 3.41 -4.23
N ASN A 129 10.92 4.38 -4.88
CA ASN A 129 12.37 4.44 -5.05
C ASN A 129 13.09 4.59 -3.70
N ASP A 130 12.56 5.40 -2.79
CA ASP A 130 13.12 5.55 -1.44
C ASP A 130 13.07 4.25 -0.63
N VAL A 131 11.92 3.58 -0.66
CA VAL A 131 11.72 2.33 0.08
C VAL A 131 12.64 1.24 -0.48
N LYS A 132 12.79 1.19 -1.79
CA LYS A 132 13.75 0.31 -2.47
C LYS A 132 15.20 0.55 -2.05
N ALA A 133 15.62 1.80 -2.01
CA ALA A 133 17.00 2.18 -1.75
C ALA A 133 17.38 2.13 -0.26
N LYS A 134 16.49 2.60 0.63
CA LYS A 134 16.80 2.79 2.05
C LYS A 134 16.33 1.65 2.95
N PHE A 135 15.30 0.93 2.55
CA PHE A 135 14.65 -0.10 3.37
C PHE A 135 14.66 -1.48 2.73
N SER A 136 15.47 -1.67 1.69
CA SER A 136 15.58 -2.94 0.96
C SER A 136 14.23 -3.45 0.43
N GLY A 137 13.35 -2.54 0.02
CA GLY A 137 12.09 -2.89 -0.63
C GLY A 137 12.34 -3.62 -1.96
N SER A 138 11.40 -4.48 -2.34
CA SER A 138 11.41 -5.20 -3.61
C SER A 138 11.25 -4.25 -4.81
N GLU A 139 11.57 -4.75 -6.01
CA GLU A 139 11.52 -3.96 -7.25
C GLU A 139 10.10 -3.53 -7.62
N LYS A 140 9.14 -4.41 -7.40
CA LYS A 140 7.71 -4.15 -7.54
C LYS A 140 7.05 -4.05 -6.17
N VAL A 141 5.86 -3.47 -6.13
CA VAL A 141 5.08 -3.28 -4.90
C VAL A 141 3.70 -3.93 -5.02
N PHE A 142 3.06 -4.13 -3.90
CA PHE A 142 1.62 -4.38 -3.80
C PHE A 142 0.92 -3.05 -3.55
N ILE A 143 -0.23 -2.83 -4.17
CA ILE A 143 -0.98 -1.58 -3.99
C ILE A 143 -2.43 -1.87 -3.62
N THR A 144 -2.91 -1.15 -2.62
CA THR A 144 -4.32 -1.16 -2.20
C THR A 144 -4.78 0.25 -1.89
N GLY A 145 -6.08 0.45 -1.89
CA GLY A 145 -6.72 1.69 -1.48
C GLY A 145 -8.16 1.44 -1.13
N PHE A 146 -8.70 2.27 -0.27
CA PHE A 146 -10.08 2.19 0.19
C PHE A 146 -10.89 3.38 -0.32
N GLU A 147 -12.11 3.14 -0.80
CA GLU A 147 -13.07 4.15 -1.26
C GLU A 147 -12.40 5.16 -2.22
N ALA A 148 -12.29 6.44 -1.86
CA ALA A 148 -11.66 7.48 -2.69
C ALA A 148 -10.17 7.21 -3.00
N GLY A 149 -9.47 6.44 -2.18
CA GLY A 149 -8.09 6.01 -2.42
C GLY A 149 -7.96 5.10 -3.65
N THR A 150 -9.02 4.39 -4.03
CA THR A 150 -9.00 3.50 -5.20
C THR A 150 -8.87 4.24 -6.52
N HIS A 151 -9.16 5.53 -6.59
CA HIS A 151 -8.89 6.32 -7.79
C HIS A 151 -7.43 6.21 -8.24
N LEU A 152 -6.51 6.44 -7.29
CA LEU A 152 -5.08 6.35 -7.60
C LEU A 152 -4.63 4.90 -7.80
N VAL A 153 -5.23 3.94 -7.08
CA VAL A 153 -4.94 2.50 -7.30
C VAL A 153 -5.23 2.13 -8.76
N TRP A 154 -6.42 2.47 -9.28
CA TRP A 154 -6.76 2.21 -10.67
C TRP A 154 -5.90 2.97 -11.66
N THR A 155 -5.51 4.21 -11.33
CA THR A 155 -4.55 4.98 -12.14
C THR A 155 -3.22 4.25 -12.27
N ILE A 156 -2.66 3.77 -11.15
CA ILE A 156 -1.38 3.03 -11.17
C ILE A 156 -1.53 1.68 -11.89
N ILE A 157 -2.64 0.97 -11.71
CA ILE A 157 -2.93 -0.25 -12.46
C ILE A 157 -2.87 0.03 -13.97
N PHE A 158 -3.52 1.10 -14.43
CA PHE A 158 -3.64 1.38 -15.87
C PHE A 158 -2.40 2.01 -16.48
N GLN A 159 -1.68 2.85 -15.75
CA GLN A 159 -0.54 3.58 -16.31
C GLN A 159 0.81 2.94 -16.00
N HIS A 160 0.94 2.22 -14.88
CA HIS A 160 2.18 1.67 -14.36
C HIS A 160 2.08 0.21 -13.86
N PRO A 161 1.49 -0.72 -14.66
CA PRO A 161 1.35 -2.12 -14.24
C PRO A 161 2.70 -2.80 -13.98
N GLU A 162 3.78 -2.33 -14.62
CA GLU A 162 5.15 -2.81 -14.45
C GLU A 162 5.69 -2.64 -13.03
N LEU A 163 5.14 -1.68 -12.27
CA LEU A 163 5.54 -1.43 -10.88
C LEU A 163 4.89 -2.41 -9.89
N LEU A 164 3.92 -3.23 -10.32
CA LEU A 164 3.05 -3.97 -9.42
C LEU A 164 3.31 -5.48 -9.43
N TYR A 165 3.31 -6.10 -8.23
CA TYR A 165 3.12 -7.54 -8.05
C TYR A 165 1.64 -7.91 -8.09
N ALA A 166 0.79 -7.15 -7.42
CA ALA A 166 -0.66 -7.27 -7.43
C ALA A 166 -1.32 -5.97 -6.95
N ALA A 167 -2.62 -5.85 -7.22
CA ALA A 167 -3.45 -4.76 -6.74
C ALA A 167 -4.71 -5.28 -6.05
N ALA A 168 -5.14 -4.56 -5.00
CA ALA A 168 -6.34 -4.88 -4.23
C ALA A 168 -7.17 -3.60 -4.00
N PRO A 169 -7.94 -3.09 -4.96
CA PRO A 169 -8.92 -2.05 -4.72
C PRO A 169 -9.97 -2.52 -3.70
N VAL A 170 -10.36 -1.67 -2.75
CA VAL A 170 -11.38 -1.98 -1.73
C VAL A 170 -12.50 -0.96 -1.81
N ALA A 171 -13.75 -1.42 -1.92
CA ALA A 171 -14.92 -0.58 -2.12
C ALA A 171 -14.71 0.37 -3.31
N GLY A 172 -14.52 -0.21 -4.47
CA GLY A 172 -13.94 0.39 -5.68
C GLY A 172 -14.59 1.66 -6.17
N ASN A 173 -14.10 2.80 -5.74
CA ASN A 173 -14.49 4.11 -6.24
C ASN A 173 -13.66 4.44 -7.50
N TYR A 174 -14.29 4.40 -8.67
CA TYR A 174 -13.66 4.69 -9.95
C TYR A 174 -14.46 5.70 -10.75
N ARG A 175 -13.81 6.77 -11.21
CA ARG A 175 -14.40 7.83 -12.06
C ARG A 175 -13.41 8.33 -13.10
N SER A 176 -12.55 7.46 -13.62
CA SER A 176 -11.47 7.80 -14.57
C SER A 176 -10.60 8.98 -14.14
N ARG A 177 -10.56 9.28 -12.83
CA ARG A 177 -9.75 10.37 -12.29
C ARG A 177 -8.27 10.05 -12.49
N CYS A 178 -7.47 11.03 -12.86
CA CYS A 178 -6.03 10.89 -13.11
C CYS A 178 -5.65 9.99 -14.31
N ILE A 179 -6.62 9.52 -15.10
CA ILE A 179 -6.35 8.82 -16.34
C ILE A 179 -6.48 9.84 -17.47
N GLU A 180 -5.47 10.68 -17.60
CA GLU A 180 -5.44 11.74 -18.59
C GLU A 180 -5.32 11.14 -20.00
N ASN A 181 -6.12 11.67 -20.94
CA ASN A 181 -6.08 11.32 -22.36
C ASN A 181 -6.17 9.82 -22.67
N ASN A 182 -6.86 9.01 -21.83
CA ASN A 182 -6.95 7.57 -22.01
C ASN A 182 -5.57 6.88 -22.09
N SER A 183 -4.57 7.38 -21.37
CA SER A 183 -3.22 6.86 -21.38
C SER A 183 -3.12 5.54 -20.60
N PHE A 184 -3.50 4.45 -21.26
CA PHE A 184 -3.30 3.10 -20.73
C PHE A 184 -1.93 2.57 -21.16
N SER A 185 -1.22 1.95 -20.22
CA SER A 185 0.07 1.34 -20.50
C SER A 185 -0.05 0.18 -21.50
N ASN A 186 0.90 0.09 -22.41
CA ASN A 186 1.05 -1.05 -23.31
C ASN A 186 2.01 -2.13 -22.76
N ASP A 187 2.46 -1.99 -21.51
CA ASP A 187 3.36 -2.96 -20.88
C ASP A 187 2.73 -4.35 -20.83
N LYS A 188 3.51 -5.36 -21.20
CA LYS A 188 3.04 -6.76 -21.26
C LYS A 188 2.68 -7.34 -19.90
N SER A 189 3.22 -6.80 -18.79
CA SER A 189 2.93 -7.25 -17.43
C SER A 189 1.45 -7.11 -17.07
N ARG A 190 0.71 -6.17 -17.69
CA ARG A 190 -0.72 -5.95 -17.44
C ARG A 190 -1.56 -7.21 -17.61
N GLY A 191 -1.23 -8.06 -18.59
CA GLY A 191 -1.98 -9.29 -18.87
C GLY A 191 -1.89 -10.35 -17.77
N GLN A 192 -0.84 -10.28 -16.96
CA GLN A 192 -0.57 -11.21 -15.85
C GLN A 192 -0.81 -10.59 -14.48
N LEU A 193 -0.99 -9.27 -14.40
CA LEU A 193 -1.15 -8.55 -13.13
C LEU A 193 -2.38 -9.06 -12.35
N PRO A 194 -2.19 -9.67 -11.17
CA PRO A 194 -3.31 -10.11 -10.34
C PRO A 194 -4.01 -8.89 -9.73
N ILE A 195 -5.30 -8.76 -9.97
CA ILE A 195 -6.16 -7.71 -9.41
C ILE A 195 -7.32 -8.39 -8.71
N ASN A 196 -7.51 -8.12 -7.42
CA ASN A 196 -8.68 -8.60 -6.68
C ASN A 196 -9.41 -7.44 -6.02
N ASN A 197 -10.62 -7.14 -6.48
CA ASN A 197 -11.46 -6.14 -5.85
C ASN A 197 -12.13 -6.73 -4.60
N PHE A 198 -12.06 -6.01 -3.47
CA PHE A 198 -12.69 -6.41 -2.22
C PHE A 198 -13.87 -5.51 -1.89
N THR A 199 -14.97 -6.12 -1.42
CA THR A 199 -16.14 -5.42 -0.89
C THR A 199 -16.68 -6.13 0.34
N GLY A 200 -17.36 -5.42 1.23
CA GLY A 200 -18.13 -6.04 2.30
C GLY A 200 -19.51 -6.52 1.79
N SER A 201 -20.04 -7.61 2.34
CA SER A 201 -21.41 -8.07 2.00
C SER A 201 -22.49 -7.09 2.46
N ASP A 202 -22.19 -6.31 3.51
CA ASP A 202 -23.09 -5.35 4.17
C ASP A 202 -22.74 -3.90 3.79
N ASP A 203 -21.87 -3.72 2.79
CA ASP A 203 -21.59 -2.42 2.20
C ASP A 203 -22.70 -2.02 1.22
N ASN A 204 -23.59 -1.15 1.69
CA ASN A 204 -24.74 -0.69 0.90
C ASN A 204 -24.38 0.39 -0.14
N ASP A 205 -23.16 0.92 -0.08
CA ASP A 205 -22.67 1.94 -1.01
C ASP A 205 -21.89 1.33 -2.17
N PHE A 206 -20.83 0.59 -1.89
CA PHE A 206 -19.90 0.04 -2.88
C PHE A 206 -19.87 -1.50 -2.96
N GLY A 207 -20.60 -2.19 -2.09
CA GLY A 207 -20.77 -3.65 -2.18
C GLY A 207 -21.59 -4.07 -3.40
N VAL A 208 -21.69 -5.36 -3.67
CA VAL A 208 -22.36 -5.93 -4.86
C VAL A 208 -23.81 -5.45 -5.04
N LYS A 209 -24.48 -5.09 -3.93
CA LYS A 209 -25.83 -4.52 -3.94
C LYS A 209 -25.84 -2.99 -3.75
N GLY A 210 -24.68 -2.39 -3.68
CA GLY A 210 -24.52 -0.97 -3.37
C GLY A 210 -24.78 -0.03 -4.54
N THR A 211 -25.16 1.18 -4.21
CA THR A 211 -25.51 2.22 -5.19
C THR A 211 -24.37 2.54 -6.15
N TYR A 212 -23.10 2.44 -5.67
CA TYR A 212 -21.90 2.80 -6.44
C TYR A 212 -21.11 1.60 -6.97
N TYR A 213 -21.62 0.39 -6.85
CA TYR A 213 -20.95 -0.82 -7.35
C TYR A 213 -20.62 -0.74 -8.86
N TYR A 214 -21.43 -0.02 -9.63
CA TYR A 214 -21.18 0.22 -11.05
C TYR A 214 -19.81 0.84 -11.33
N GLN A 215 -19.22 1.58 -10.40
CA GLN A 215 -17.89 2.19 -10.57
C GLN A 215 -16.80 1.12 -10.65
N TYR A 216 -16.89 0.08 -9.82
CA TYR A 216 -16.00 -1.07 -9.96
C TYR A 216 -16.23 -1.81 -11.29
N LEU A 217 -17.48 -2.01 -11.70
CA LEU A 217 -17.78 -2.66 -12.98
C LEU A 217 -17.23 -1.86 -14.16
N GLU A 218 -17.29 -0.54 -14.12
CA GLU A 218 -16.68 0.34 -15.11
C GLU A 218 -15.16 0.14 -15.16
N ALA A 219 -14.48 0.18 -14.01
CA ALA A 219 -13.04 -0.06 -13.93
C ALA A 219 -12.66 -1.44 -14.46
N LYS A 220 -13.41 -2.48 -14.10
CA LYS A 220 -13.22 -3.84 -14.57
C LYS A 220 -13.38 -3.95 -16.10
N ASN A 221 -14.42 -3.33 -16.66
CA ASN A 221 -14.64 -3.33 -18.11
C ASN A 221 -13.53 -2.61 -18.86
N GLN A 222 -13.08 -1.47 -18.36
CA GLN A 222 -11.90 -0.75 -18.88
C GLN A 222 -10.65 -1.64 -18.83
N ALA A 223 -10.40 -2.29 -17.71
CA ALA A 223 -9.26 -3.19 -17.56
C ALA A 223 -9.28 -4.32 -18.60
N ILE A 224 -10.42 -4.99 -18.75
CA ILE A 224 -10.61 -6.08 -19.74
C ILE A 224 -10.36 -5.55 -21.16
N ALA A 225 -10.93 -4.39 -21.51
CA ALA A 225 -10.76 -3.77 -22.83
C ALA A 225 -9.30 -3.45 -23.14
N HIS A 226 -8.49 -3.16 -22.10
CA HIS A 226 -7.06 -2.87 -22.23
C HIS A 226 -6.15 -4.06 -21.95
N GLY A 227 -6.68 -5.29 -21.95
CA GLY A 227 -5.89 -6.52 -21.95
C GLY A 227 -5.49 -7.05 -20.58
N TYR A 228 -6.06 -6.56 -19.49
CA TYR A 228 -5.94 -7.17 -18.17
C TYR A 228 -6.82 -8.43 -18.11
N ARG A 229 -6.27 -9.57 -17.71
CA ARG A 229 -6.94 -10.86 -17.77
C ARG A 229 -7.10 -11.54 -16.41
N ASN A 230 -6.32 -11.10 -15.41
CA ASN A 230 -6.27 -11.70 -14.08
C ASN A 230 -7.00 -10.82 -13.07
N ILE A 231 -8.30 -10.67 -13.25
CA ILE A 231 -9.18 -9.84 -12.42
C ILE A 231 -10.19 -10.72 -11.71
N SER A 232 -10.20 -10.61 -10.39
CA SER A 232 -11.14 -11.32 -9.50
C SER A 232 -11.85 -10.34 -8.57
N GLU A 233 -12.85 -10.84 -7.86
CA GLU A 233 -13.62 -10.12 -6.87
C GLU A 233 -13.86 -10.99 -5.64
N THR A 234 -13.79 -10.39 -4.46
CA THR A 234 -14.04 -11.05 -3.19
C THR A 234 -15.02 -10.22 -2.35
N THR A 235 -16.20 -10.80 -2.06
CA THR A 235 -17.15 -10.24 -1.11
C THR A 235 -16.88 -10.83 0.27
N VAL A 236 -16.58 -9.97 1.27
CA VAL A 236 -16.27 -10.39 2.64
C VAL A 236 -17.54 -10.38 3.48
N ALA A 237 -17.94 -11.56 3.94
CA ALA A 237 -19.17 -11.73 4.72
C ALA A 237 -19.17 -10.92 6.04
N GLY A 238 -20.31 -10.28 6.35
CA GLY A 238 -20.54 -9.51 7.56
C GLY A 238 -19.68 -8.25 7.69
N LYS A 239 -19.10 -7.75 6.60
CA LYS A 239 -18.37 -6.49 6.57
C LYS A 239 -19.17 -5.42 5.85
N GLY A 240 -19.24 -4.24 6.45
CA GLY A 240 -19.77 -3.04 5.82
C GLY A 240 -18.72 -2.27 5.03
N HIS A 241 -18.86 -0.95 4.97
CA HIS A 241 -17.96 -0.04 4.27
C HIS A 241 -16.66 0.19 5.08
N VAL A 242 -15.66 -0.69 4.91
CA VAL A 242 -14.37 -0.68 5.65
C VAL A 242 -13.21 -1.12 4.77
N SER A 243 -11.97 -0.77 5.14
CA SER A 243 -10.75 -0.95 4.34
C SER A 243 -10.20 -2.38 4.23
N LEU A 244 -10.73 -3.36 4.98
CA LEU A 244 -10.42 -4.80 4.92
C LEU A 244 -8.90 -5.17 4.92
N PRO A 245 -8.07 -4.62 5.80
CA PRO A 245 -6.62 -4.81 5.74
C PRO A 245 -6.17 -6.26 5.93
N ASP A 246 -6.87 -7.07 6.77
CA ASP A 246 -6.55 -8.49 6.97
C ASP A 246 -6.68 -9.27 5.64
N GLN A 247 -7.82 -9.14 4.96
CA GLN A 247 -8.11 -9.85 3.70
C GLN A 247 -7.17 -9.42 2.57
N VAL A 248 -6.88 -8.12 2.51
CA VAL A 248 -5.95 -7.56 1.54
C VAL A 248 -4.54 -8.11 1.74
N LEU A 249 -4.03 -8.10 2.98
CA LEU A 249 -2.68 -8.60 3.27
C LEU A 249 -2.57 -10.11 3.10
N GLU A 250 -3.59 -10.88 3.45
CA GLU A 250 -3.65 -12.32 3.17
C GLU A 250 -3.61 -12.61 1.66
N TYR A 251 -4.35 -11.85 0.85
CA TYR A 251 -4.29 -11.96 -0.59
C TYR A 251 -2.89 -11.66 -1.13
N PHE A 252 -2.27 -10.55 -0.71
CA PHE A 252 -0.93 -10.20 -1.13
C PHE A 252 0.12 -11.22 -0.69
N ASN A 253 -0.05 -11.80 0.49
CA ASN A 253 0.86 -12.85 0.97
C ASN A 253 0.78 -14.12 0.12
N LYS A 254 -0.43 -14.52 -0.31
CA LYS A 254 -0.61 -15.64 -1.25
C LYS A 254 0.10 -15.37 -2.58
N VAL A 255 -0.03 -14.16 -3.13
CA VAL A 255 0.67 -13.79 -4.37
C VAL A 255 2.19 -13.80 -4.15
N TRP A 256 2.67 -13.22 -3.03
CA TRP A 256 4.10 -13.16 -2.74
C TRP A 256 4.78 -14.51 -2.62
N ILE A 257 4.12 -15.48 -1.98
CA ILE A 257 4.65 -16.86 -1.85
C ILE A 257 4.81 -17.52 -3.22
N ASN A 258 3.94 -17.20 -4.18
CA ASN A 258 3.95 -17.77 -5.52
C ASN A 258 4.93 -17.10 -6.51
N VAL A 259 5.47 -15.91 -6.19
CA VAL A 259 6.42 -15.18 -7.05
C VAL A 259 7.87 -15.29 -6.56
N LYS A 260 8.10 -15.95 -5.43
CA LYS A 260 9.43 -16.33 -4.92
C LYS A 260 9.89 -17.61 -5.59
#